data_3dd9afb35b1e6e15499b067307ef319a
#
_entry.id   3dd9afb35b1e6e15499b067307ef319a
#
_cell.length_a   1.000
_cell.length_b   1.000
_cell.length_c   1.000
_cell.angle_alpha   90.00
_cell.angle_beta   90.00
_cell.angle_gamma   90.00
#
_symmetry.space_group_name_H-M   'P 1'
#
loop_
_entity.id
_entity.type
_entity.pdbx_description
1 polymer ?
#
loop_
_entity_poly.entity_id
_entity_poly.type
_entity_poly.pdbx_seq_one_letter_code
_entity_poly.pdbx_strand_id
1 'polypeptide(L)'
;MNDNSETNGNAEGKLGYKPEVRAVEETKQEVNAISSSLLDWMGVEGKATESGAAVSVCEAIDPDLTKYYAIHHPWSVYKLSKGTFETAMQNLRERLPKHGWDITKDGETKSQARNPEIVAVNRRTHHWVQIEWARERSGNLEELISVDVDSRCYRAPKGTDL
;
A
#
# COMPACT_ATOMS: atom_id res chain seq x y z
N MET A 1 -5.47 33.70 -10.39
CA MET A 1 -5.35 34.25 -9.06
C MET A 1 -6.15 33.49 -8.00
N ASN A 2 -7.25 32.91 -8.31
CA ASN A 2 -8.08 32.14 -7.37
C ASN A 2 -8.20 30.66 -7.70
N ASP A 3 -7.33 30.16 -8.56
CA ASP A 3 -7.37 28.77 -8.99
C ASP A 3 -7.10 27.77 -7.85
N ASN A 4 -6.37 28.19 -6.82
CA ASN A 4 -6.01 27.31 -5.72
C ASN A 4 -7.20 26.90 -4.83
N SER A 5 -8.17 27.78 -4.65
CA SER A 5 -9.34 27.45 -3.82
C SER A 5 -10.37 26.61 -4.55
N GLU A 6 -10.59 26.86 -5.83
CA GLU A 6 -11.49 26.07 -6.66
C GLU A 6 -10.93 24.67 -6.94
N THR A 7 -9.61 24.58 -7.19
CA THR A 7 -8.93 23.31 -7.40
C THR A 7 -8.96 22.44 -6.13
N ASN A 8 -8.77 23.05 -4.96
CA ASN A 8 -8.84 22.34 -3.68
C ASN A 8 -10.26 21.85 -3.37
N GLY A 9 -11.29 22.65 -3.68
CA GLY A 9 -12.69 22.24 -3.52
C GLY A 9 -13.05 21.06 -4.43
N ASN A 10 -12.57 21.07 -5.68
CA ASN A 10 -12.77 19.95 -6.60
C ASN A 10 -12.02 18.70 -6.16
N ALA A 11 -10.79 18.84 -5.67
CA ALA A 11 -9.99 17.73 -5.17
C ALA A 11 -10.67 17.06 -3.98
N GLU A 12 -11.13 17.83 -3.01
CA GLU A 12 -11.86 17.34 -1.84
C GLU A 12 -13.15 16.61 -2.25
N GLY A 13 -13.91 17.18 -3.20
CA GLY A 13 -15.15 16.57 -3.69
C GLY A 13 -14.91 15.22 -4.36
N LYS A 14 -13.84 15.08 -5.13
CA LYS A 14 -13.52 13.83 -5.84
C LYS A 14 -12.89 12.77 -4.93
N LEU A 15 -12.08 13.19 -3.97
CA LEU A 15 -11.38 12.27 -3.06
C LEU A 15 -12.19 11.91 -1.81
N GLY A 16 -13.14 12.77 -1.41
CA GLY A 16 -13.84 12.62 -0.14
C GLY A 16 -13.04 13.10 1.07
N TYR A 17 -11.89 13.72 0.85
CA TYR A 17 -11.04 14.32 1.87
C TYR A 17 -10.20 15.44 1.25
N LYS A 18 -9.71 16.34 2.09
CA LYS A 18 -8.83 17.41 1.67
C LYS A 18 -7.38 16.91 1.67
N PRO A 19 -6.68 16.85 0.51
CA PRO A 19 -5.29 16.45 0.49
C PRO A 19 -4.41 17.40 1.29
N GLU A 20 -3.67 16.87 2.26
CA GLU A 20 -2.70 17.64 3.02
C GLU A 20 -1.48 17.95 2.16
N VAL A 21 -0.83 19.08 2.43
CA VAL A 21 0.49 19.39 1.86
C VAL A 21 1.53 18.57 2.62
N ARG A 22 2.28 17.75 1.92
CA ARG A 22 3.27 16.89 2.55
C ARG A 22 4.45 16.64 1.61
N ALA A 23 5.67 16.67 2.15
CA ALA A 23 6.87 16.40 1.39
C ALA A 23 6.89 14.94 0.90
N VAL A 24 7.27 14.74 -0.35
CA VAL A 24 7.31 13.44 -1.00
C VAL A 24 8.16 12.43 -0.22
N GLU A 25 9.37 12.84 0.19
CA GLU A 25 10.29 11.97 0.92
C GLU A 25 9.73 11.51 2.27
N GLU A 26 9.00 12.36 2.95
CA GLU A 26 8.35 12.04 4.22
C GLU A 26 7.31 10.93 4.05
N THR A 27 6.51 11.01 3.00
CA THR A 27 5.51 9.99 2.69
C THR A 27 6.16 8.69 2.22
N LYS A 28 7.23 8.78 1.43
CA LYS A 28 8.00 7.58 1.03
C LYS A 28 8.56 6.84 2.24
N GLN A 29 9.15 7.56 3.19
CA GLN A 29 9.69 6.98 4.42
C GLN A 29 8.59 6.28 5.23
N GLU A 30 7.44 6.91 5.34
CA GLU A 30 6.29 6.32 6.05
C GLU A 30 5.81 5.04 5.38
N VAL A 31 5.66 5.03 4.06
CA VAL A 31 5.24 3.83 3.31
C VAL A 31 6.28 2.71 3.42
N ASN A 32 7.57 3.04 3.31
CA ASN A 32 8.64 2.06 3.52
C ASN A 32 8.61 1.46 4.93
N ALA A 33 8.34 2.28 5.94
CA ALA A 33 8.23 1.83 7.33
C ALA A 33 7.03 0.89 7.51
N ILE A 34 5.91 1.17 6.87
CA ILE A 34 4.74 0.28 6.87
C ILE A 34 5.13 -1.08 6.28
N SER A 35 5.80 -1.10 5.14
CA SER A 35 6.24 -2.33 4.48
C SER A 35 7.16 -3.15 5.39
N SER A 36 8.11 -2.51 6.04
CA SER A 36 9.02 -3.17 7.00
C SER A 36 8.26 -3.77 8.18
N SER A 37 7.28 -3.05 8.71
CA SER A 37 6.43 -3.54 9.79
C SER A 37 5.60 -4.74 9.37
N LEU A 38 5.04 -4.71 8.17
CA LEU A 38 4.26 -5.84 7.63
C LEU A 38 5.11 -7.09 7.54
N LEU A 39 6.33 -6.99 7.06
CA LEU A 39 7.26 -8.13 6.98
C LEU A 39 7.58 -8.68 8.37
N ASP A 40 7.83 -7.82 9.34
CA ASP A 40 8.07 -8.23 10.73
C ASP A 40 6.84 -8.95 11.32
N TRP A 41 5.64 -8.43 11.05
CA TRP A 41 4.41 -9.03 11.57
C TRP A 41 4.09 -10.38 10.95
N MET A 42 4.56 -10.66 9.75
CA MET A 42 4.43 -11.99 9.14
C MET A 42 5.14 -13.07 9.97
N GLY A 43 6.22 -12.72 10.66
CA GLY A 43 6.94 -13.63 11.54
C GLY A 43 7.63 -14.77 10.78
N VAL A 44 8.00 -14.55 9.54
CA VAL A 44 8.68 -15.52 8.67
C VAL A 44 9.99 -14.95 8.17
N GLU A 45 10.88 -15.82 7.72
CA GLU A 45 12.13 -15.42 7.07
C GLU A 45 12.14 -15.95 5.64
N GLY A 46 12.59 -15.12 4.73
CA GLY A 46 12.68 -15.48 3.31
C GLY A 46 13.32 -14.36 2.52
N LYS A 47 13.25 -14.47 1.21
CA LYS A 47 13.70 -13.40 0.31
C LYS A 47 12.57 -12.39 0.13
N ALA A 48 12.92 -11.12 0.13
CA ALA A 48 11.98 -10.05 -0.18
C ALA A 48 12.50 -9.29 -1.41
N THR A 49 11.56 -8.78 -2.22
CA THR A 49 11.90 -7.96 -3.36
C THR A 49 12.62 -6.69 -2.89
N GLU A 50 13.77 -6.40 -3.47
CA GLU A 50 14.51 -5.17 -3.20
C GLU A 50 13.91 -4.03 -4.02
N SER A 51 12.90 -3.38 -3.47
CA SER A 51 12.24 -2.23 -4.07
C SER A 51 11.95 -1.19 -2.99
N GLY A 52 11.81 0.05 -3.40
CA GLY A 52 11.45 1.14 -2.50
C GLY A 52 10.12 1.76 -2.90
N ALA A 53 9.57 2.54 -2.00
CA ALA A 53 8.38 3.32 -2.27
C ALA A 53 8.67 4.34 -3.37
N ALA A 54 7.72 4.51 -4.29
CA ALA A 54 7.84 5.39 -5.45
C ALA A 54 6.63 6.30 -5.59
N VAL A 55 6.83 7.42 -6.25
CA VAL A 55 5.76 8.36 -6.57
C VAL A 55 4.79 7.70 -7.56
N SER A 56 3.52 7.85 -7.28
CA SER A 56 2.41 7.41 -8.12
C SER A 56 1.46 8.59 -8.36
N VAL A 57 0.65 8.50 -9.40
CA VAL A 57 -0.33 9.53 -9.71
C VAL A 57 -1.51 9.47 -8.76
N CYS A 58 -2.10 10.63 -8.49
CA CYS A 58 -3.41 10.74 -7.86
C CYS A 58 -4.45 10.79 -9.00
N GLU A 59 -4.82 9.63 -9.51
CA GLU A 59 -5.58 9.47 -10.75
C GLU A 59 -6.87 10.29 -10.80
N ALA A 60 -7.57 10.35 -9.67
CA ALA A 60 -8.88 11.00 -9.63
C ALA A 60 -8.82 12.52 -9.85
N ILE A 61 -7.71 13.18 -9.50
CA ILE A 61 -7.63 14.64 -9.50
C ILE A 61 -6.45 15.20 -10.27
N ASP A 62 -5.41 14.41 -10.51
CA ASP A 62 -4.18 14.90 -11.16
C ASP A 62 -3.47 13.77 -11.92
N PRO A 63 -4.08 13.28 -13.03
CA PRO A 63 -3.49 12.18 -13.81
C PRO A 63 -2.14 12.53 -14.45
N ASP A 64 -1.84 13.82 -14.58
CA ASP A 64 -0.58 14.28 -15.17
C ASP A 64 0.54 14.51 -14.15
N LEU A 65 0.28 14.21 -12.88
CA LEU A 65 1.27 14.31 -11.79
C LEU A 65 1.93 15.70 -11.71
N THR A 66 1.11 16.73 -11.63
CA THR A 66 1.59 18.13 -11.60
C THR A 66 1.71 18.73 -10.20
N LYS A 67 0.73 18.44 -9.33
CA LYS A 67 0.62 19.04 -8.00
C LYS A 67 0.35 18.04 -6.89
N TYR A 68 -0.35 16.96 -7.21
CA TYR A 68 -0.77 15.93 -6.27
C TYR A 68 -0.05 14.63 -6.57
N TYR A 69 0.17 13.84 -5.54
CA TYR A 69 0.84 12.57 -5.67
C TYR A 69 0.31 11.56 -4.66
N ALA A 70 0.57 10.32 -4.91
CA ALA A 70 0.47 9.23 -3.93
C ALA A 70 1.81 8.50 -3.91
N ILE A 71 2.02 7.68 -2.91
CA ILE A 71 3.20 6.81 -2.82
C ILE A 71 2.72 5.37 -2.88
N HIS A 72 3.42 4.57 -3.67
CA HIS A 72 3.12 3.17 -3.88
C HIS A 72 4.37 2.32 -3.68
N HIS A 73 4.25 1.22 -2.95
CA HIS A 73 5.33 0.27 -2.75
C HIS A 73 4.83 -1.15 -2.96
N PRO A 74 5.02 -1.71 -4.17
CA PRO A 74 4.77 -3.12 -4.43
C PRO A 74 6.01 -3.94 -4.07
N TRP A 75 5.80 -5.06 -3.38
CA TRP A 75 6.89 -5.98 -3.07
C TRP A 75 6.33 -7.38 -2.82
N SER A 76 7.22 -8.35 -2.72
CA SER A 76 6.85 -9.74 -2.47
C SER A 76 7.85 -10.39 -1.53
N VAL A 77 7.37 -11.38 -0.77
CA VAL A 77 8.22 -12.29 0.00
C VAL A 77 8.06 -13.69 -0.56
N TYR A 78 9.17 -14.38 -0.74
CA TYR A 78 9.24 -15.68 -1.38
C TYR A 78 10.44 -16.49 -0.86
N LYS A 79 10.53 -17.77 -1.24
CA LYS A 79 11.62 -18.67 -0.80
C LYS A 79 11.83 -18.62 0.70
N LEU A 80 10.77 -18.93 1.46
CA LEU A 80 10.84 -18.91 2.91
C LEU A 80 11.85 -19.92 3.42
N SER A 81 12.76 -19.46 4.27
CA SER A 81 13.72 -20.28 5.01
C SER A 81 13.22 -20.65 6.40
N LYS A 82 12.26 -19.88 6.92
CA LYS A 82 11.64 -20.10 8.22
C LYS A 82 10.18 -19.68 8.19
N GLY A 83 9.30 -20.55 8.71
CA GLY A 83 7.86 -20.31 8.73
C GLY A 83 7.19 -20.73 7.43
N THR A 84 5.89 -20.47 7.34
CA THR A 84 5.07 -20.80 6.18
C THR A 84 4.28 -19.60 5.73
N PHE A 85 3.84 -19.59 4.47
CA PHE A 85 2.96 -18.53 3.96
C PHE A 85 1.61 -18.51 4.70
N GLU A 86 1.08 -19.66 5.06
CA GLU A 86 -0.15 -19.76 5.85
C GLU A 86 0.01 -19.07 7.21
N THR A 87 1.12 -19.33 7.90
CA THR A 87 1.43 -18.69 9.18
C THR A 87 1.59 -17.18 9.01
N ALA A 88 2.25 -16.73 7.94
CA ALA A 88 2.40 -15.31 7.64
C ALA A 88 1.05 -14.62 7.51
N MET A 89 0.13 -15.19 6.74
CA MET A 89 -1.22 -14.65 6.56
C MET A 89 -1.99 -14.63 7.89
N GLN A 90 -1.91 -15.70 8.67
CA GLN A 90 -2.57 -15.78 9.97
C GLN A 90 -2.01 -14.73 10.94
N ASN A 91 -0.71 -14.55 10.99
CA ASN A 91 -0.08 -13.52 11.82
C ASN A 91 -0.53 -12.11 11.43
N LEU A 92 -0.68 -11.84 10.13
CA LEU A 92 -1.18 -10.55 9.66
C LEU A 92 -2.62 -10.31 10.10
N ARG A 93 -3.49 -11.33 10.02
CA ARG A 93 -4.88 -11.21 10.49
C ARG A 93 -4.95 -10.84 11.97
N GLU A 94 -4.08 -11.39 12.78
CA GLU A 94 -4.03 -11.13 14.22
C GLU A 94 -3.38 -9.78 14.54
N ARG A 95 -2.32 -9.42 13.85
CA ARG A 95 -1.48 -8.27 14.21
C ARG A 95 -1.93 -6.94 13.60
N LEU A 96 -2.51 -6.96 12.40
CA LEU A 96 -2.98 -5.72 11.77
C LEU A 96 -3.95 -4.93 12.65
N PRO A 97 -5.00 -5.55 13.22
CA PRO A 97 -5.92 -4.79 14.09
C PRO A 97 -5.25 -4.23 15.35
N LYS A 98 -4.26 -4.93 15.88
CA LYS A 98 -3.52 -4.50 17.08
C LYS A 98 -2.63 -3.28 16.81
N HIS A 99 -2.29 -3.04 15.56
CA HIS A 99 -1.41 -1.95 15.15
C HIS A 99 -2.12 -0.82 14.40
N GLY A 100 -3.43 -0.71 14.60
CA GLY A 100 -4.19 0.43 14.08
C GLY A 100 -4.76 0.25 12.68
N TRP A 101 -4.82 -0.99 12.17
CA TRP A 101 -5.37 -1.29 10.86
C TRP A 101 -6.74 -1.96 10.97
N ASP A 102 -7.67 -1.49 10.16
CA ASP A 102 -8.99 -2.12 9.99
C ASP A 102 -8.92 -3.05 8.79
N ILE A 103 -9.13 -4.34 9.01
CA ILE A 103 -9.23 -5.31 7.91
C ILE A 103 -10.60 -5.13 7.26
N THR A 104 -10.61 -4.66 6.01
CA THR A 104 -11.83 -4.42 5.24
C THR A 104 -12.19 -5.61 4.36
N LYS A 105 -11.24 -6.48 4.07
CA LYS A 105 -11.44 -7.72 3.35
C LYS A 105 -10.50 -8.79 3.87
N ASP A 106 -11.04 -9.95 4.19
CA ASP A 106 -10.29 -11.16 4.51
C ASP A 106 -10.99 -12.32 3.81
N GLY A 107 -10.51 -12.69 2.65
CA GLY A 107 -11.16 -13.66 1.81
C GLY A 107 -10.27 -14.13 0.67
N GLU A 108 -10.86 -14.23 -0.51
CA GLU A 108 -10.18 -14.70 -1.71
C GLU A 108 -10.28 -13.66 -2.82
N THR A 109 -9.27 -13.63 -3.70
CA THR A 109 -9.33 -12.80 -4.90
C THR A 109 -10.45 -13.29 -5.83
N LYS A 110 -10.93 -12.39 -6.68
CA LYS A 110 -11.95 -12.71 -7.70
C LYS A 110 -11.36 -13.41 -8.92
N SER A 111 -10.05 -13.61 -8.96
CA SER A 111 -9.36 -14.34 -10.04
C SER A 111 -9.69 -15.82 -10.01
N GLN A 112 -9.38 -16.54 -11.09
CA GLN A 112 -9.56 -18.00 -11.14
C GLN A 112 -8.76 -18.72 -10.07
N ALA A 113 -7.61 -18.19 -9.68
CA ALA A 113 -6.75 -18.78 -8.66
C ALA A 113 -7.37 -18.73 -7.25
N ARG A 114 -8.27 -17.78 -6.98
CA ARG A 114 -8.90 -17.56 -5.68
C ARG A 114 -7.89 -17.56 -4.53
N ASN A 115 -6.86 -16.76 -4.69
CA ASN A 115 -5.81 -16.66 -3.69
C ASN A 115 -6.32 -15.98 -2.42
N PRO A 116 -5.85 -16.41 -1.24
CA PRO A 116 -6.16 -15.69 0.01
C PRO A 116 -5.71 -14.24 -0.08
N GLU A 117 -6.57 -13.33 0.33
CA GLU A 117 -6.35 -11.89 0.22
C GLU A 117 -6.81 -11.16 1.48
N ILE A 118 -5.97 -10.25 1.94
CA ILE A 118 -6.29 -9.32 3.02
C ILE A 118 -6.17 -7.90 2.47
N VAL A 119 -7.19 -7.09 2.70
CA VAL A 119 -7.14 -5.64 2.46
C VAL A 119 -7.39 -4.95 3.80
N ALA A 120 -6.56 -3.97 4.12
CA ALA A 120 -6.67 -3.23 5.37
C ALA A 120 -6.38 -1.76 5.16
N VAL A 121 -7.00 -0.92 5.99
CA VAL A 121 -6.85 0.53 5.97
C VAL A 121 -6.38 1.00 7.34
N ASN A 122 -5.37 1.86 7.36
CA ASN A 122 -4.87 2.45 8.60
C ASN A 122 -5.87 3.49 9.12
N ARG A 123 -6.28 3.36 10.39
CA ARG A 123 -7.26 4.25 11.00
C ARG A 123 -6.80 5.69 11.11
N ARG A 124 -5.49 5.91 11.27
CA ARG A 124 -4.93 7.25 11.45
C ARG A 124 -4.57 7.93 10.13
N THR A 125 -3.85 7.22 9.26
CA THR A 125 -3.30 7.79 8.02
C THR A 125 -4.20 7.59 6.81
N HIS A 126 -5.11 6.63 6.86
CA HIS A 126 -5.95 6.15 5.76
C HIS A 126 -5.15 5.55 4.59
N HIS A 127 -3.87 5.25 4.81
CA HIS A 127 -3.13 4.43 3.85
C HIS A 127 -3.74 3.03 3.83
N TRP A 128 -3.57 2.32 2.73
CA TRP A 128 -4.16 1.00 2.61
C TRP A 128 -3.14 -0.01 2.10
N VAL A 129 -3.38 -1.26 2.41
CA VAL A 129 -2.54 -2.38 2.00
C VAL A 129 -3.41 -3.46 1.39
N GLN A 130 -2.86 -4.12 0.37
CA GLN A 130 -3.43 -5.31 -0.23
C GLN A 130 -2.38 -6.41 -0.18
N ILE A 131 -2.75 -7.55 0.40
CA ILE A 131 -1.84 -8.66 0.64
C ILE A 131 -2.48 -9.90 0.02
N GLU A 132 -1.78 -10.54 -0.90
CA GLU A 132 -2.27 -11.71 -1.61
C GLU A 132 -1.25 -12.84 -1.52
N TRP A 133 -1.71 -14.00 -1.08
CA TRP A 133 -0.90 -15.22 -1.09
C TRP A 133 -1.15 -15.97 -2.40
N ALA A 134 -0.20 -15.87 -3.33
CA ALA A 134 -0.23 -16.60 -4.60
C ALA A 134 0.28 -18.03 -4.37
N ARG A 135 -0.63 -18.93 -3.99
CA ARG A 135 -0.29 -20.27 -3.50
C ARG A 135 -0.21 -21.35 -4.58
N GLU A 136 -1.02 -21.25 -5.61
CA GLU A 136 -1.01 -22.21 -6.70
C GLU A 136 -0.68 -21.51 -8.00
N ARG A 137 0.60 -21.46 -8.33
CA ARG A 137 1.06 -20.83 -9.56
C ARG A 137 1.48 -21.91 -10.56
N SER A 138 0.99 -21.79 -11.79
CA SER A 138 1.31 -22.71 -12.86
C SER A 138 2.74 -22.55 -13.38
N GLY A 139 3.30 -23.65 -13.91
CA GLY A 139 4.64 -23.65 -14.51
C GLY A 139 5.75 -23.54 -13.48
N ASN A 140 6.77 -22.74 -13.80
CA ASN A 140 7.95 -22.52 -12.94
C ASN A 140 7.79 -21.33 -11.98
N LEU A 141 6.57 -20.82 -11.82
CA LEU A 141 6.32 -19.67 -10.96
C LEU A 141 6.33 -20.08 -9.48
N GLU A 142 7.08 -19.34 -8.69
CA GLU A 142 7.20 -19.59 -7.27
C GLU A 142 5.98 -19.10 -6.50
N GLU A 143 5.63 -19.84 -5.44
CA GLU A 143 4.69 -19.38 -4.44
C GLU A 143 5.25 -18.16 -3.71
N LEU A 144 4.42 -17.16 -3.48
CA LEU A 144 4.82 -15.92 -2.82
C LEU A 144 3.65 -15.22 -2.14
N ILE A 145 3.96 -14.29 -1.24
CA ILE A 145 3.00 -13.29 -0.79
C ILE A 145 3.36 -11.97 -1.46
N SER A 146 2.41 -11.43 -2.18
CA SER A 146 2.50 -10.11 -2.84
C SER A 146 1.88 -9.06 -1.93
N VAL A 147 2.56 -7.93 -1.76
CA VAL A 147 2.10 -6.83 -0.93
C VAL A 147 2.13 -5.54 -1.73
N ASP A 148 1.03 -4.79 -1.66
CA ASP A 148 0.94 -3.43 -2.18
C ASP A 148 0.62 -2.51 -1.02
N VAL A 149 1.48 -1.52 -0.77
CA VAL A 149 1.25 -0.47 0.20
C VAL A 149 1.03 0.83 -0.55
N ASP A 150 -0.10 1.47 -0.31
CA ASP A 150 -0.48 2.71 -0.99
C ASP A 150 -0.82 3.79 0.00
N SER A 151 -0.27 4.99 -0.21
CA SER A 151 -0.68 6.16 0.54
C SER A 151 -1.97 6.74 -0.04
N ARG A 152 -2.66 7.56 0.75
CA ARG A 152 -3.67 8.46 0.22
C ARG A 152 -2.98 9.56 -0.62
N CYS A 153 -3.77 10.36 -1.33
CA CYS A 153 -3.26 11.48 -2.10
C CYS A 153 -2.82 12.65 -1.21
N TYR A 154 -1.71 13.27 -1.55
CA TYR A 154 -1.17 14.48 -0.93
C TYR A 154 -0.90 15.53 -1.96
N ARG A 155 -0.89 16.79 -1.53
CA ARG A 155 -0.40 17.89 -2.34
C ARG A 155 1.10 18.05 -2.07
N ALA A 156 1.88 18.11 -3.13
CA ALA A 156 3.31 18.39 -3.01
C ALA A 156 3.54 19.84 -2.58
N PRO A 157 4.56 20.12 -1.74
CA PRO A 157 4.92 21.48 -1.42
C PRO A 157 5.26 22.30 -2.67
N LYS A 158 5.04 23.61 -2.62
CA LYS A 158 5.39 24.52 -3.71
C LYS A 158 6.84 24.34 -4.12
N GLY A 159 7.09 24.28 -5.43
CA GLY A 159 8.42 24.10 -5.96
C GLY A 159 8.91 22.66 -6.03
N THR A 160 8.09 21.70 -5.65
CA THR A 160 8.41 20.27 -5.79
C THR A 160 8.30 19.86 -7.25
N ASP A 161 9.32 19.18 -7.73
CA ASP A 161 9.35 18.60 -9.07
C ASP A 161 8.91 17.13 -8.95
N LEU A 162 7.71 16.82 -9.46
CA LEU A 162 7.12 15.47 -9.40
C LEU A 162 7.46 14.64 -10.64
#